data_a9b4c07bbf98fbad8c11f19851ee69ec
#
_entry.id   a9b4c07bbf98fbad8c11f19851ee69ec
#
_cell.length_a   1.000
_cell.length_b   1.000
_cell.length_c   1.000
_cell.angle_alpha   90.00
_cell.angle_beta   90.00
_cell.angle_gamma   90.00
#
_symmetry.space_group_name_H-M   'P 1'
#
loop_
_entity.id
_entity.type
_entity.pdbx_description
1 polymer ?
#
loop_
_entity_poly.entity_id
_entity_poly.type
_entity_poly.pdbx_seq_one_letter_code
_entity_poly.pdbx_strand_id
1 'polypeptide(L)'
;VPDGEVVVGLKIFNALFDDAFQLELLRSVEQASPEAGADWIVYGNRLFDPGREFDGHVGIAYGGPDLSDRNLRVLSAFHDECGSETRPMAATGDINSGRMALEYALRGASSFQLHTFFQLPSEQFVLRSGNRTQKALHELYLDPDDGLVVWLEHLARRWDLARHPLRLTDVVGRGRPH
;
A
#
# COMPACT_ATOMS: atom_id res chain seq x y z
N VAL A 1 24.31 -5.35 1.21
CA VAL A 1 24.50 -4.94 -0.20
C VAL A 1 25.98 -5.15 -0.47
N PRO A 2 26.39 -5.91 -1.49
CA PRO A 2 27.78 -6.01 -1.89
C PRO A 2 28.34 -4.63 -2.23
N ASP A 3 29.64 -4.44 -2.00
CA ASP A 3 30.31 -3.16 -2.27
C ASP A 3 30.09 -2.73 -3.74
N GLY A 4 29.34 -1.65 -3.93
CA GLY A 4 29.10 -1.03 -5.24
C GLY A 4 27.70 -1.27 -5.84
N GLU A 5 26.84 -2.08 -5.25
CA GLU A 5 25.44 -2.18 -5.69
C GLU A 5 24.57 -1.09 -5.07
N VAL A 6 23.88 -0.33 -5.93
CA VAL A 6 22.88 0.65 -5.53
C VAL A 6 21.50 0.06 -5.79
N VAL A 7 20.67 -0.04 -4.76
CA VAL A 7 19.28 -0.46 -4.88
C VAL A 7 18.43 0.76 -5.30
N VAL A 8 17.78 0.66 -6.45
CA VAL A 8 17.00 1.75 -7.03
C VAL A 8 15.51 1.51 -6.82
N GLY A 9 14.82 2.44 -6.16
CA GLY A 9 13.38 2.42 -5.98
C GLY A 9 12.68 3.46 -6.87
N LEU A 10 11.58 3.08 -7.50
CA LEU A 10 10.73 3.99 -8.27
C LEU A 10 9.44 4.29 -7.52
N LYS A 11 9.17 5.58 -7.27
CA LYS A 11 7.92 6.03 -6.67
C LYS A 11 6.96 6.55 -7.72
N ILE A 12 5.82 5.87 -7.85
CA ILE A 12 4.82 6.12 -8.88
C ILE A 12 3.63 6.86 -8.28
N PHE A 13 3.20 7.93 -8.97
CA PHE A 13 1.96 8.62 -8.66
C PHE A 13 0.78 8.03 -9.44
N ASN A 14 -0.43 8.19 -8.91
CA ASN A 14 -1.62 8.12 -9.76
C ASN A 14 -1.70 9.40 -10.61
N ALA A 15 -2.00 9.24 -11.88
CA ALA A 15 -2.36 10.34 -12.76
C ALA A 15 -3.89 10.39 -12.94
N LEU A 16 -4.41 11.52 -13.42
CA LEU A 16 -5.84 11.67 -13.78
C LEU A 16 -6.19 11.00 -15.13
N PHE A 17 -5.39 10.03 -15.54
CA PHE A 17 -5.74 9.15 -16.65
C PHE A 17 -6.59 7.98 -16.12
N ASP A 18 -7.11 7.16 -17.00
CA ASP A 18 -7.91 6.00 -16.62
C ASP A 18 -7.07 4.90 -15.93
N ASP A 19 -7.76 3.89 -15.41
CA ASP A 19 -7.09 2.78 -14.74
C ASP A 19 -6.25 1.95 -15.74
N ALA A 20 -6.61 1.93 -17.03
CA ALA A 20 -5.85 1.23 -18.07
C ALA A 20 -4.47 1.84 -18.29
N PHE A 21 -4.37 3.17 -18.31
CA PHE A 21 -3.07 3.86 -18.37
C PHE A 21 -2.20 3.51 -17.16
N GLN A 22 -2.79 3.52 -15.97
CA GLN A 22 -2.06 3.24 -14.73
C GLN A 22 -1.57 1.78 -14.68
N LEU A 23 -2.37 0.86 -15.19
CA LEU A 23 -2.01 -0.55 -15.30
C LEU A 23 -0.87 -0.76 -16.33
N GLU A 24 -0.94 -0.09 -17.48
CA GLU A 24 0.12 -0.14 -18.49
C GLU A 24 1.45 0.43 -17.97
N LEU A 25 1.40 1.49 -17.18
CA LEU A 25 2.60 2.02 -16.50
C LEU A 25 3.24 0.97 -15.58
N LEU A 26 2.44 0.28 -14.76
CA LEU A 26 2.94 -0.80 -13.88
C LEU A 26 3.54 -1.95 -14.70
N ARG A 27 2.89 -2.37 -15.78
CA ARG A 27 3.41 -3.39 -16.70
C ARG A 27 4.76 -2.98 -17.29
N SER A 28 4.86 -1.75 -17.76
CA SER A 28 6.10 -1.23 -18.36
C SER A 28 7.26 -1.25 -17.37
N VAL A 29 6.99 -0.91 -16.10
CA VAL A 29 8.00 -0.98 -15.05
C VAL A 29 8.39 -2.42 -14.75
N GLU A 30 7.42 -3.34 -14.69
CA GLU A 30 7.67 -4.76 -14.40
C GLU A 30 8.47 -5.44 -15.53
N GLN A 31 8.21 -5.09 -16.79
CA GLN A 31 8.88 -5.63 -17.96
C GLN A 31 10.24 -5.00 -18.25
N ALA A 32 10.60 -3.92 -17.57
CA ALA A 32 11.91 -3.30 -17.74
C ALA A 32 13.04 -4.27 -17.35
N SER A 33 14.14 -4.26 -18.12
CA SER A 33 15.28 -5.12 -17.81
C SER A 33 15.88 -4.78 -16.44
N PRO A 34 16.56 -5.72 -15.77
CA PRO A 34 17.22 -5.45 -14.50
C PRO A 34 18.20 -4.27 -14.55
N GLU A 35 18.86 -4.06 -15.70
CA GLU A 35 19.84 -2.98 -15.85
C GLU A 35 19.19 -1.61 -16.08
N ALA A 36 17.96 -1.57 -16.60
CA ALA A 36 17.22 -0.34 -16.90
C ALA A 36 16.03 -0.10 -15.97
N GLY A 37 15.67 -1.08 -15.15
CA GLY A 37 14.51 -1.04 -14.27
C GLY A 37 14.84 -0.62 -12.84
N ALA A 38 13.79 -0.46 -12.04
CA ALA A 38 13.90 -0.31 -10.59
C ALA A 38 13.91 -1.68 -9.91
N ASP A 39 14.62 -1.79 -8.78
CA ASP A 39 14.64 -3.02 -7.97
C ASP A 39 13.35 -3.21 -7.18
N TRP A 40 12.66 -2.12 -6.88
CA TRP A 40 11.40 -2.10 -6.15
C TRP A 40 10.59 -0.86 -6.50
N ILE A 41 9.29 -0.88 -6.21
CA ILE A 41 8.39 0.24 -6.47
C ILE A 41 7.65 0.70 -5.21
N VAL A 42 7.31 1.99 -5.16
CA VAL A 42 6.31 2.58 -4.26
C VAL A 42 5.13 3.03 -5.08
N TYR A 43 3.98 2.44 -4.85
CA TYR A 43 2.79 2.69 -5.68
C TYR A 43 1.71 3.49 -4.95
N GLY A 44 1.09 4.41 -5.69
CA GLY A 44 -0.15 5.06 -5.31
C GLY A 44 -0.03 6.23 -4.35
N ASN A 45 1.13 6.90 -4.29
CA ASN A 45 1.42 7.93 -3.29
C ASN A 45 0.47 9.14 -3.33
N ARG A 46 0.14 9.64 -4.50
CA ARG A 46 -0.68 10.85 -4.71
C ARG A 46 -1.44 10.75 -6.02
N LEU A 47 -2.49 11.54 -6.12
CA LEU A 47 -3.16 11.83 -7.39
C LEU A 47 -2.76 13.23 -7.84
N PHE A 48 -2.22 13.35 -9.04
CA PHE A 48 -1.93 14.65 -9.64
C PHE A 48 -3.14 15.12 -10.45
N ASP A 49 -3.69 16.27 -10.07
CA ASP A 49 -4.79 16.92 -10.77
C ASP A 49 -4.27 18.23 -11.42
N PRO A 50 -4.13 18.26 -12.76
CA PRO A 50 -3.62 19.43 -13.47
C PRO A 50 -4.61 20.62 -13.46
N GLY A 51 -5.91 20.37 -13.20
CA GLY A 51 -6.94 21.40 -13.13
C GLY A 51 -7.21 21.94 -11.72
N ARG A 52 -6.63 21.31 -10.70
CA ARG A 52 -6.87 21.73 -9.32
C ARG A 52 -5.97 22.90 -8.94
N GLU A 53 -6.56 23.89 -8.29
CA GLU A 53 -5.83 25.05 -7.74
C GLU A 53 -5.76 24.96 -6.21
N PHE A 54 -4.59 25.29 -5.66
CA PHE A 54 -4.37 25.44 -4.24
C PHE A 54 -3.28 26.50 -4.00
N ASP A 55 -3.56 27.48 -3.14
CA ASP A 55 -2.65 28.56 -2.78
C ASP A 55 -2.03 29.28 -4.00
N GLY A 56 -2.86 29.55 -5.02
CA GLY A 56 -2.46 30.23 -6.25
C GLY A 56 -1.63 29.36 -7.23
N HIS A 57 -1.45 28.08 -6.96
CA HIS A 57 -0.80 27.14 -7.85
C HIS A 57 -1.81 26.22 -8.53
N VAL A 58 -1.71 26.09 -9.85
CA VAL A 58 -2.50 25.18 -10.67
C VAL A 58 -1.68 23.92 -10.93
N GLY A 59 -2.33 22.76 -10.88
CA GLY A 59 -1.66 21.47 -11.01
C GLY A 59 -1.11 20.97 -9.67
N ILE A 60 -1.97 20.32 -8.89
CA ILE A 60 -1.67 19.89 -7.51
C ILE A 60 -1.63 18.38 -7.42
N ALA A 61 -0.59 17.86 -6.78
CA ALA A 61 -0.53 16.47 -6.35
C ALA A 61 -1.03 16.36 -4.91
N TYR A 62 -2.16 15.73 -4.70
CA TYR A 62 -2.76 15.57 -3.38
C TYR A 62 -2.87 14.11 -2.95
N GLY A 63 -2.84 13.89 -1.63
CA GLY A 63 -3.16 12.63 -0.98
C GLY A 63 -4.50 12.73 -0.27
N GLY A 64 -5.12 11.62 0.04
CA GLY A 64 -6.37 11.62 0.78
C GLY A 64 -7.11 10.28 0.72
N PRO A 65 -8.30 10.23 1.34
CA PRO A 65 -9.09 9.01 1.46
C PRO A 65 -9.55 8.41 0.12
N ASP A 66 -9.61 9.21 -0.94
CA ASP A 66 -10.08 8.74 -2.25
C ASP A 66 -9.05 7.89 -3.03
N LEU A 67 -7.83 7.77 -2.52
CA LEU A 67 -6.76 7.07 -3.24
C LEU A 67 -6.84 5.56 -3.13
N SER A 68 -7.33 5.02 -2.02
CA SER A 68 -7.35 3.59 -1.76
C SER A 68 -8.20 2.82 -2.76
N ASP A 69 -9.39 3.31 -3.08
CA ASP A 69 -10.31 2.62 -3.98
C ASP A 69 -9.69 2.41 -5.38
N ARG A 70 -9.10 3.45 -5.92
CA ARG A 70 -8.42 3.37 -7.21
C ARG A 70 -7.18 2.49 -7.16
N ASN A 71 -6.35 2.68 -6.14
CA ASN A 71 -5.15 1.90 -5.96
C ASN A 71 -5.47 0.42 -5.88
N LEU A 72 -6.46 0.02 -5.10
CA LEU A 72 -6.87 -1.36 -4.93
C LEU A 72 -7.44 -1.96 -6.22
N ARG A 73 -8.20 -1.19 -7.02
CA ARG A 73 -8.68 -1.66 -8.33
C ARG A 73 -7.54 -1.93 -9.30
N VAL A 74 -6.63 -0.96 -9.46
CA VAL A 74 -5.47 -1.08 -10.35
C VAL A 74 -4.56 -2.23 -9.92
N LEU A 75 -4.27 -2.34 -8.62
CA LEU A 75 -3.45 -3.43 -8.10
C LEU A 75 -4.13 -4.80 -8.21
N SER A 76 -5.47 -4.88 -8.09
CA SER A 76 -6.18 -6.13 -8.37
C SER A 76 -5.98 -6.56 -9.82
N ALA A 77 -6.22 -5.66 -10.78
CA ALA A 77 -6.02 -5.96 -12.18
C ALA A 77 -4.56 -6.34 -12.50
N PHE A 78 -3.60 -5.62 -11.93
CA PHE A 78 -2.18 -5.93 -12.09
C PHE A 78 -1.81 -7.30 -11.53
N HIS A 79 -2.31 -7.63 -10.33
CA HIS A 79 -2.09 -8.92 -9.71
C HIS A 79 -2.74 -10.08 -10.49
N ASP A 80 -3.96 -9.88 -11.00
CA ASP A 80 -4.67 -10.88 -11.79
C ASP A 80 -3.93 -11.21 -13.11
N GLU A 81 -3.21 -10.25 -13.66
CA GLU A 81 -2.43 -10.42 -14.89
C GLU A 81 -1.01 -10.95 -14.65
N CYS A 82 -0.30 -10.42 -13.66
CA CYS A 82 1.13 -10.70 -13.44
C CYS A 82 1.36 -11.79 -12.38
N GLY A 83 0.35 -12.14 -11.59
CA GLY A 83 0.48 -13.07 -10.48
C GLY A 83 1.22 -12.49 -9.28
N SER A 84 1.76 -13.36 -8.42
CA SER A 84 2.45 -12.97 -7.19
C SER A 84 3.95 -12.74 -7.35
N GLU A 85 4.54 -13.12 -8.46
CA GLU A 85 5.98 -13.00 -8.73
C GLU A 85 6.29 -11.68 -9.45
N THR A 86 6.05 -10.58 -8.76
CA THR A 86 6.34 -9.22 -9.24
C THR A 86 7.46 -8.60 -8.41
N ARG A 87 7.99 -7.45 -8.89
CA ARG A 87 8.98 -6.68 -8.12
C ARG A 87 8.44 -6.33 -6.73
N PRO A 88 9.30 -6.32 -5.70
CA PRO A 88 8.89 -5.90 -4.37
C PRO A 88 8.16 -4.56 -4.41
N MET A 89 6.98 -4.48 -3.79
CA MET A 89 6.15 -3.30 -3.81
C MET A 89 5.88 -2.78 -2.40
N ALA A 90 6.09 -1.47 -2.22
CA ALA A 90 5.55 -0.71 -1.11
C ALA A 90 4.28 0.00 -1.54
N ALA A 91 3.17 -0.23 -0.86
CA ALA A 91 1.94 0.51 -1.10
C ALA A 91 1.86 1.77 -0.22
N THR A 92 1.20 2.79 -0.76
CA THR A 92 0.84 4.00 -0.04
C THR A 92 -0.48 4.54 -0.61
N GLY A 93 -1.08 5.51 0.07
CA GLY A 93 -2.36 6.11 -0.33
C GLY A 93 -3.52 5.56 0.50
N ASP A 94 -3.96 6.40 1.43
CA ASP A 94 -5.08 6.17 2.33
C ASP A 94 -5.03 4.84 3.12
N ILE A 95 -3.84 4.45 3.57
CA ILE A 95 -3.73 3.34 4.52
C ILE A 95 -4.03 3.90 5.91
N ASN A 96 -5.25 3.69 6.37
CA ASN A 96 -5.82 4.25 7.61
C ASN A 96 -6.20 3.19 8.64
N SER A 97 -5.97 1.92 8.34
CA SER A 97 -6.22 0.79 9.25
C SER A 97 -5.35 -0.42 8.90
N GLY A 98 -5.25 -1.36 9.82
CA GLY A 98 -4.59 -2.64 9.59
C GLY A 98 -5.27 -3.48 8.52
N ARG A 99 -6.59 -3.43 8.45
CA ARG A 99 -7.39 -4.05 7.38
C ARG A 99 -7.01 -3.49 6.02
N MET A 100 -6.91 -2.15 5.88
CA MET A 100 -6.51 -1.53 4.63
C MET A 100 -5.10 -1.95 4.21
N ALA A 101 -4.15 -2.03 5.16
CA ALA A 101 -2.83 -2.55 4.88
C ALA A 101 -2.87 -3.99 4.33
N LEU A 102 -3.72 -4.86 4.90
CA LEU A 102 -3.91 -6.22 4.37
C LEU A 102 -4.56 -6.24 2.98
N GLU A 103 -5.51 -5.36 2.69
CA GLU A 103 -6.08 -5.25 1.35
C GLU A 103 -5.02 -4.95 0.29
N TYR A 104 -4.06 -4.11 0.62
CA TYR A 104 -2.89 -3.88 -0.24
C TYR A 104 -1.95 -5.11 -0.29
N ALA A 105 -1.72 -5.77 0.85
CA ALA A 105 -0.87 -6.96 0.90
C ALA A 105 -1.42 -8.09 0.03
N LEU A 106 -2.72 -8.33 0.06
CA LEU A 106 -3.39 -9.35 -0.76
C LEU A 106 -3.18 -9.13 -2.27
N ARG A 107 -2.84 -7.90 -2.68
CA ARG A 107 -2.55 -7.50 -4.05
C ARG A 107 -1.05 -7.33 -4.34
N GLY A 108 -0.19 -7.90 -3.51
CA GLY A 108 1.24 -7.98 -3.73
C GLY A 108 2.10 -6.95 -2.99
N ALA A 109 1.51 -6.01 -2.24
CA ALA A 109 2.32 -5.09 -1.45
C ALA A 109 2.96 -5.80 -0.24
N SER A 110 4.28 -5.77 -0.17
CA SER A 110 5.06 -6.39 0.92
C SER A 110 5.45 -5.41 2.02
N SER A 111 5.25 -4.12 1.80
CA SER A 111 5.53 -3.05 2.76
C SER A 111 4.59 -1.86 2.54
N PHE A 112 4.56 -0.93 3.51
CA PHE A 112 3.62 0.18 3.49
C PHE A 112 4.29 1.49 3.89
N GLN A 113 3.85 2.59 3.25
CA GLN A 113 4.19 3.95 3.64
C GLN A 113 2.93 4.68 4.11
N LEU A 114 2.88 5.04 5.38
CA LEU A 114 1.78 5.77 5.99
C LEU A 114 2.26 7.16 6.42
N HIS A 115 1.50 8.19 6.09
CA HIS A 115 1.78 9.55 6.56
C HIS A 115 0.58 10.17 7.27
N THR A 116 -0.53 10.34 6.56
CA THR A 116 -1.71 11.06 7.05
C THR A 116 -2.27 10.44 8.33
N PHE A 117 -2.31 9.12 8.42
CA PHE A 117 -2.75 8.41 9.62
C PHE A 117 -1.95 8.80 10.87
N PHE A 118 -0.62 8.91 10.76
CA PHE A 118 0.23 9.34 11.86
C PHE A 118 0.16 10.84 12.16
N GLN A 119 -0.50 11.64 11.31
CA GLN A 119 -0.71 13.07 11.52
C GLN A 119 -2.06 13.38 12.18
N LEU A 120 -2.94 12.40 12.33
CA LEU A 120 -4.22 12.59 13.00
C LEU A 120 -4.04 13.14 14.43
N PRO A 121 -4.95 14.00 14.89
CA PRO A 121 -4.95 14.47 16.26
C PRO A 121 -4.98 13.31 17.27
N SER A 122 -4.22 13.44 18.34
CA SER A 122 -4.05 12.38 19.37
C SER A 122 -5.38 11.92 19.99
N GLU A 123 -6.38 12.79 19.99
CA GLU A 123 -7.71 12.59 20.54
C GLU A 123 -8.58 11.68 19.67
N GLN A 124 -8.24 11.52 18.41
CA GLN A 124 -8.97 10.65 17.47
C GLN A 124 -8.66 9.18 17.67
N PHE A 125 -7.52 8.85 18.28
CA PHE A 125 -7.16 7.46 18.57
C PHE A 125 -7.89 6.94 19.83
N VAL A 126 -8.24 5.65 19.80
CA VAL A 126 -8.95 4.98 20.89
C VAL A 126 -8.10 4.90 22.16
N LEU A 127 -6.81 4.61 22.03
CA LEU A 127 -5.90 4.50 23.18
C LEU A 127 -5.72 5.85 23.86
N ARG A 128 -6.02 5.92 25.17
CA ARG A 128 -6.02 7.18 25.94
C ARG A 128 -4.63 7.57 26.46
N SER A 129 -3.72 6.62 26.64
CA SER A 129 -2.35 6.83 27.13
C SER A 129 -1.32 6.70 26.01
N GLY A 130 -0.13 7.25 26.23
CA GLY A 130 0.96 7.20 25.26
C GLY A 130 1.02 8.42 24.32
N ASN A 131 2.11 8.53 23.58
CA ASN A 131 2.27 9.56 22.56
C ASN A 131 1.47 9.22 21.29
N ARG A 132 1.34 10.18 20.37
CA ARG A 132 0.56 10.04 19.15
C ARG A 132 0.96 8.82 18.30
N THR A 133 2.26 8.60 18.14
CA THR A 133 2.76 7.44 17.37
C THR A 133 2.40 6.11 18.03
N GLN A 134 2.52 6.01 19.36
CA GLN A 134 2.12 4.79 20.07
C GLN A 134 0.63 4.51 19.93
N LYS A 135 -0.22 5.54 19.99
CA LYS A 135 -1.66 5.42 19.80
C LYS A 135 -1.99 4.96 18.37
N ALA A 136 -1.37 5.59 17.37
CA ALA A 136 -1.56 5.22 15.98
C ALA A 136 -1.12 3.77 15.70
N LEU A 137 0.04 3.35 16.21
CA LEU A 137 0.50 1.97 16.06
C LEU A 137 -0.42 0.98 16.79
N HIS A 138 -0.90 1.32 17.98
CA HIS A 138 -1.84 0.48 18.71
C HIS A 138 -3.10 0.25 17.88
N GLU A 139 -3.70 1.30 17.32
CA GLU A 139 -4.90 1.20 16.51
C GLU A 139 -4.63 0.44 15.21
N LEU A 140 -3.56 0.76 14.51
CA LEU A 140 -3.18 0.07 13.27
C LEU A 140 -3.02 -1.45 13.46
N TYR A 141 -2.44 -1.88 14.56
CA TYR A 141 -2.14 -3.29 14.80
C TYR A 141 -3.21 -4.02 15.60
N LEU A 142 -3.81 -3.37 16.60
CA LEU A 142 -4.57 -4.02 17.66
C LEU A 142 -6.02 -3.56 17.77
N ASP A 143 -6.49 -2.70 16.86
CA ASP A 143 -7.91 -2.37 16.81
C ASP A 143 -8.73 -3.68 16.69
N PRO A 144 -9.79 -3.86 17.50
CA PRO A 144 -10.55 -5.10 17.53
C PRO A 144 -11.35 -5.39 16.24
N ASP A 145 -11.66 -4.35 15.48
CA ASP A 145 -12.46 -4.45 14.25
C ASP A 145 -11.61 -4.37 12.98
N ASP A 146 -10.63 -3.44 12.95
CA ASP A 146 -9.87 -3.12 11.75
C ASP A 146 -8.34 -3.25 11.92
N GLY A 147 -7.86 -3.82 13.03
CA GLY A 147 -6.44 -4.02 13.30
C GLY A 147 -5.78 -5.09 12.43
N LEU A 148 -4.52 -4.88 12.13
CA LEU A 148 -3.73 -5.79 11.28
C LEU A 148 -3.70 -7.23 11.84
N VAL A 149 -3.51 -7.38 13.15
CA VAL A 149 -3.40 -8.69 13.80
C VAL A 149 -4.71 -9.45 13.70
N VAL A 150 -5.83 -8.79 13.97
CA VAL A 150 -7.17 -9.40 13.94
C VAL A 150 -7.48 -9.91 12.54
N TRP A 151 -7.24 -9.10 11.52
CA TRP A 151 -7.52 -9.48 10.14
C TRP A 151 -6.53 -10.52 9.60
N LEU A 152 -5.26 -10.46 9.99
CA LEU A 152 -4.28 -11.48 9.63
C LEU A 152 -4.66 -12.85 10.21
N GLU A 153 -5.09 -12.89 11.47
CA GLU A 153 -5.60 -14.12 12.09
C GLU A 153 -6.89 -14.63 11.46
N HIS A 154 -7.81 -13.72 11.09
CA HIS A 154 -9.03 -14.10 10.38
C HIS A 154 -8.69 -14.77 9.03
N LEU A 155 -7.81 -14.18 8.25
CA LEU A 155 -7.35 -14.74 6.97
C LEU A 155 -6.62 -16.08 7.17
N ALA A 156 -5.77 -16.17 8.18
CA ALA A 156 -5.06 -17.41 8.49
C ALA A 156 -6.01 -18.58 8.78
N ARG A 157 -7.05 -18.34 9.57
CA ARG A 157 -8.09 -19.33 9.84
C ARG A 157 -8.86 -19.70 8.57
N ARG A 158 -9.21 -18.72 7.74
CA ARG A 158 -9.95 -18.93 6.50
C ARG A 158 -9.18 -19.77 5.48
N TRP A 159 -7.86 -19.63 5.45
CA TRP A 159 -6.98 -20.35 4.52
C TRP A 159 -6.26 -21.55 5.15
N ASP A 160 -6.61 -21.90 6.37
CA ASP A 160 -5.97 -23.00 7.13
C ASP A 160 -4.42 -22.87 7.16
N LEU A 161 -3.94 -21.66 7.44
CA LEU A 161 -2.51 -21.41 7.56
C LEU A 161 -2.01 -21.92 8.92
N ALA A 162 -1.43 -23.10 8.93
CA ALA A 162 -0.92 -23.75 10.16
C ALA A 162 0.36 -23.11 10.74
N ARG A 163 0.81 -21.98 10.20
CA ARG A 163 2.10 -21.39 10.55
C ARG A 163 2.03 -20.46 11.75
N HIS A 164 2.89 -20.70 12.75
CA HIS A 164 3.10 -19.78 13.86
C HIS A 164 4.60 -19.46 14.02
N PRO A 165 4.98 -18.17 14.20
CA PRO A 165 4.11 -17.00 14.13
C PRO A 165 3.65 -16.68 12.69
N LEU A 166 2.44 -16.16 12.54
CA LEU A 166 1.93 -15.61 11.28
C LEU A 166 2.75 -14.39 10.88
N ARG A 167 3.06 -14.27 9.59
CA ARG A 167 3.79 -13.15 9.02
C ARG A 167 2.94 -12.48 7.95
N LEU A 168 3.11 -11.18 7.75
CA LEU A 168 2.48 -10.47 6.64
C LEU A 168 2.78 -11.14 5.29
N THR A 169 4.02 -11.61 5.10
CA THR A 169 4.45 -12.32 3.89
C THR A 169 3.69 -13.62 3.61
N ASP A 170 3.03 -14.20 4.61
CA ASP A 170 2.22 -15.41 4.41
C ASP A 170 0.92 -15.11 3.64
N VAL A 171 0.53 -13.83 3.52
CA VAL A 171 -0.69 -13.38 2.83
C VAL A 171 -0.43 -12.48 1.61
N VAL A 172 0.79 -12.02 1.42
CA VAL A 172 1.15 -11.17 0.27
C VAL A 172 0.85 -11.88 -1.05
N GLY A 173 0.14 -11.21 -1.94
CA GLY A 173 -0.18 -11.70 -3.28
C GLY A 173 -1.12 -12.91 -3.34
N ARG A 174 -1.85 -13.23 -2.28
CA ARG A 174 -2.82 -14.35 -2.31
C ARG A 174 -4.15 -14.02 -2.97
N GLY A 175 -4.40 -12.75 -3.29
CA GLY A 175 -5.70 -12.30 -3.75
C GLY A 175 -6.75 -12.30 -2.63
N ARG A 176 -7.97 -11.87 -2.95
CA ARG A 176 -9.09 -11.94 -2.00
C ARG A 176 -9.58 -13.38 -1.83
N PRO A 177 -9.91 -13.82 -0.63
CA PRO A 177 -10.60 -15.10 -0.44
C PRO A 177 -11.98 -15.05 -1.10
N HIS A 178 -12.28 -16.05 -1.90
CA HIS A 178 -13.59 -16.25 -2.54
C HIS A 178 -14.65 -16.66 -1.52
#